data_c0a8bb4654f438a940a9eef5347f875f
#
_entry.id   c0a8bb4654f438a940a9eef5347f875f
#
_cell.length_a   1.000
_cell.length_b   1.000
_cell.length_c   1.000
_cell.angle_alpha   90.00
_cell.angle_beta   90.00
_cell.angle_gamma   90.00
#
_symmetry.space_group_name_H-M   'P 1'
#
loop_
_entity.id
_entity.type
_entity.pdbx_description
1 polymer ?
#
loop_
_entity_poly.entity_id
_entity_poly.type
_entity_poly.pdbx_seq_one_letter_code
_entity_poly.pdbx_strand_id
1 'polypeptide(L)'
;MEKLFVIQDIGAWNPSIRSKTAIRSGEKRSFCDPSVAVASLGLGPGQLLTQLKTFGFIFECMCVRDLKVYSAPLDGEISHYRDRYGLKADIVLHLEDGRYALIECKLGSAEIDDGAGHLKELVGLIRKHNEEEKQVPLREPNLLMVITGGEYAYTRPDGVHVIPLACLKG
;
A
#
# COMPACT_ATOMS: atom_id res chain seq x y z
N MET A 1 -3.38 19.99 12.00
CA MET A 1 -2.21 19.08 12.06
C MET A 1 -1.55 18.88 10.71
N GLU A 2 -2.31 18.85 9.60
CA GLU A 2 -1.76 18.79 8.24
C GLU A 2 -0.83 19.98 7.94
N LYS A 3 -1.23 21.19 8.30
CA LYS A 3 -0.40 22.41 8.18
C LYS A 3 0.91 22.37 8.98
N LEU A 4 1.07 21.42 9.89
CA LEU A 4 2.30 21.21 10.69
C LEU A 4 3.13 20.04 10.16
N PHE A 5 2.77 19.47 8.99
CA PHE A 5 3.44 18.31 8.40
C PHE A 5 3.51 17.08 9.33
N VAL A 6 2.55 16.94 10.23
CA VAL A 6 2.45 15.78 11.14
C VAL A 6 1.64 14.66 10.49
N ILE A 7 0.56 15.03 9.79
CA ILE A 7 -0.32 14.11 9.07
C ILE A 7 -0.34 14.50 7.59
N GLN A 8 -0.46 13.49 6.74
CA GLN A 8 -0.73 13.61 5.31
C GLN A 8 -1.98 12.82 4.95
N ASP A 9 -2.76 13.31 4.03
CA ASP A 9 -3.86 12.58 3.44
C ASP A 9 -3.37 11.86 2.17
N ILE A 10 -3.71 10.58 2.06
CA ILE A 10 -3.39 9.72 0.93
C ILE A 10 -4.67 9.53 0.13
N GLY A 11 -4.66 9.99 -1.12
CA GLY A 11 -5.80 9.91 -2.00
C GLY A 11 -6.24 8.47 -2.29
N ALA A 12 -7.52 8.27 -2.56
CA ALA A 12 -8.02 6.98 -3.01
C ALA A 12 -7.69 6.77 -4.49
N TRP A 13 -7.10 5.61 -4.80
CA TRP A 13 -6.94 5.18 -6.18
C TRP A 13 -8.28 4.79 -6.78
N ASN A 14 -8.57 5.37 -7.93
CA ASN A 14 -9.77 5.08 -8.69
C ASN A 14 -9.40 4.54 -10.07
N PRO A 15 -9.40 3.22 -10.26
CA PRO A 15 -9.04 2.62 -11.54
C PRO A 15 -10.03 2.94 -12.67
N SER A 16 -11.24 3.42 -12.32
CA SER A 16 -12.26 3.82 -13.29
C SER A 16 -12.93 5.11 -12.85
N ILE A 17 -12.82 6.18 -13.64
CA ILE A 17 -13.45 7.49 -13.42
C ILE A 17 -14.99 7.38 -13.28
N ARG A 18 -15.59 6.28 -13.74
CA ARG A 18 -17.03 6.02 -13.68
C ARG A 18 -17.45 5.08 -12.56
N SER A 19 -16.53 4.57 -11.77
CA SER A 19 -16.85 3.65 -10.66
C SER A 19 -17.52 4.40 -9.51
N LYS A 20 -18.80 4.10 -9.28
CA LYS A 20 -19.53 4.61 -8.09
C LYS A 20 -18.91 4.13 -6.77
N THR A 21 -18.09 3.10 -6.80
CA THR A 21 -17.44 2.51 -5.63
C THR A 21 -16.23 3.35 -5.19
N ALA A 22 -15.47 3.86 -6.14
CA ALA A 22 -14.28 4.66 -5.86
C ALA A 22 -14.62 6.08 -5.34
N ILE A 23 -15.74 6.65 -5.79
CA ILE A 23 -16.24 7.97 -5.30
C ILE A 23 -16.55 7.93 -3.78
N ARG A 24 -16.72 6.75 -3.19
CA ARG A 24 -16.99 6.57 -1.76
C ARG A 24 -15.76 6.27 -0.91
N SER A 25 -14.61 6.06 -1.53
CA SER A 25 -13.35 5.86 -0.80
C SER A 25 -12.83 7.24 -0.39
N GLY A 26 -12.92 7.53 0.90
CA GLY A 26 -12.33 8.75 1.47
C GLY A 26 -10.80 8.71 1.47
N GLU A 27 -10.18 9.84 1.71
CA GLU A 27 -8.74 9.93 1.93
C GLU A 27 -8.32 9.14 3.18
N LYS A 28 -7.18 8.49 3.11
CA LYS A 28 -6.58 7.77 4.23
C LYS A 28 -5.53 8.66 4.89
N ARG A 29 -5.67 8.86 6.20
CA ARG A 29 -4.68 9.62 6.97
C ARG A 29 -3.50 8.75 7.36
N SER A 30 -2.31 9.29 7.15
CA SER A 30 -1.05 8.69 7.53
C SER A 30 -0.18 9.72 8.26
N PHE A 31 0.74 9.27 9.10
CA PHE A 31 1.76 10.15 9.63
C PHE A 31 2.83 10.42 8.56
N CYS A 32 3.27 11.68 8.46
CA CYS A 32 4.41 12.02 7.61
C CYS A 32 5.69 11.38 8.14
N ASP A 33 5.84 11.36 9.47
CA ASP A 33 6.92 10.67 10.15
C ASP A 33 6.34 9.79 11.27
N PRO A 34 6.41 8.45 11.15
CA PRO A 34 5.90 7.53 12.15
C PRO A 34 6.62 7.64 13.51
N SER A 35 7.84 8.19 13.56
CA SER A 35 8.56 8.40 14.82
C SER A 35 7.84 9.39 15.73
N VAL A 36 7.18 10.40 15.16
CA VAL A 36 6.36 11.37 15.89
C VAL A 36 5.18 10.68 16.57
N ALA A 37 4.54 9.73 15.87
CA ALA A 37 3.44 8.94 16.44
C ALA A 37 3.92 8.08 17.62
N VAL A 38 5.04 7.38 17.45
CA VAL A 38 5.64 6.54 18.51
C VAL A 38 5.99 7.38 19.73
N ALA A 39 6.65 8.53 19.53
CA ALA A 39 7.01 9.45 20.60
C ALA A 39 5.77 10.00 21.33
N SER A 40 4.73 10.39 20.57
CA SER A 40 3.49 10.93 21.15
C SER A 40 2.71 9.90 21.98
N LEU A 41 2.80 8.63 21.60
CA LEU A 41 2.17 7.51 22.33
C LEU A 41 3.01 7.06 23.53
N GLY A 42 4.26 7.56 23.68
CA GLY A 42 5.19 7.11 24.72
C GLY A 42 5.58 5.64 24.61
N LEU A 43 5.54 5.07 23.41
CA LEU A 43 5.77 3.64 23.19
C LEU A 43 7.26 3.39 22.95
N GLY A 44 7.82 2.44 23.72
CA GLY A 44 9.14 1.86 23.44
C GLY A 44 9.04 0.61 22.54
N PRO A 45 10.18 0.09 22.04
CA PRO A 45 10.19 -1.09 21.16
C PRO A 45 9.50 -2.31 21.76
N GLY A 46 9.72 -2.60 23.04
CA GLY A 46 9.09 -3.74 23.71
C GLY A 46 7.56 -3.61 23.79
N GLN A 47 7.04 -2.40 23.94
CA GLN A 47 5.59 -2.16 23.97
C GLN A 47 4.98 -2.30 22.58
N LEU A 48 5.65 -1.87 21.52
CA LEU A 48 5.20 -2.07 20.13
C LEU A 48 5.09 -3.56 19.80
N LEU A 49 6.02 -4.38 20.24
CA LEU A 49 5.99 -5.83 20.03
C LEU A 49 4.81 -6.52 20.74
N THR A 50 4.28 -5.93 21.81
CA THR A 50 3.06 -6.44 22.48
C THR A 50 1.77 -5.86 21.90
N GLN A 51 1.85 -4.79 21.11
CA GLN A 51 0.73 -4.09 20.48
C GLN A 51 0.80 -4.19 18.96
N LEU A 52 0.79 -5.41 18.42
CA LEU A 52 1.03 -5.68 17.00
C LEU A 52 0.11 -4.88 16.05
N LYS A 53 -1.13 -4.60 16.45
CA LYS A 53 -2.05 -3.79 15.65
C LYS A 53 -1.54 -2.33 15.50
N THR A 54 -1.11 -1.73 16.59
CA THR A 54 -0.50 -0.38 16.58
C THR A 54 0.81 -0.40 15.80
N PHE A 55 1.63 -1.41 16.02
CA PHE A 55 2.90 -1.56 15.32
C PHE A 55 2.71 -1.73 13.82
N GLY A 56 1.73 -2.56 13.39
CA GLY A 56 1.37 -2.70 11.98
C GLY A 56 0.98 -1.38 11.32
N PHE A 57 0.18 -0.56 11.99
CA PHE A 57 -0.17 0.78 11.51
C PHE A 57 1.07 1.70 11.38
N ILE A 58 1.95 1.70 12.38
CA ILE A 58 3.20 2.47 12.34
C ILE A 58 4.12 1.99 11.22
N PHE A 59 4.21 0.67 11.03
CA PHE A 59 4.98 0.06 9.94
C PHE A 59 4.43 0.47 8.57
N GLU A 60 3.11 0.45 8.38
CA GLU A 60 2.49 0.91 7.16
C GLU A 60 2.79 2.40 6.89
N CYS A 61 2.71 3.28 7.91
CA CYS A 61 3.10 4.68 7.76
C CYS A 61 4.57 4.83 7.33
N MET A 62 5.46 3.98 7.84
CA MET A 62 6.87 3.95 7.45
C MET A 62 7.04 3.53 5.99
N CYS A 63 6.34 2.47 5.56
CA CYS A 63 6.34 2.04 4.16
C CYS A 63 5.88 3.16 3.21
N VAL A 64 4.79 3.85 3.55
CA VAL A 64 4.27 5.00 2.77
C VAL A 64 5.31 6.11 2.66
N ARG A 65 5.92 6.51 3.78
CA ARG A 65 6.95 7.55 3.81
C ARG A 65 8.14 7.17 2.92
N ASP A 66 8.67 5.98 3.11
CA ASP A 66 9.89 5.54 2.43
C ASP A 66 9.65 5.35 0.92
N LEU A 67 8.54 4.73 0.54
CA LEU A 67 8.18 4.59 -0.88
C LEU A 67 7.97 5.95 -1.55
N LYS A 68 7.39 6.92 -0.85
CA LYS A 68 7.23 8.28 -1.38
C LYS A 68 8.57 8.94 -1.67
N VAL A 69 9.54 8.74 -0.78
CA VAL A 69 10.92 9.25 -0.98
C VAL A 69 11.62 8.50 -2.10
N TYR A 70 11.57 7.17 -2.11
CA TYR A 70 12.28 6.34 -3.08
C TYR A 70 11.71 6.46 -4.49
N SER A 71 10.42 6.72 -4.64
CA SER A 71 9.79 6.89 -5.95
C SER A 71 9.81 8.33 -6.47
N ALA A 72 10.19 9.31 -5.65
CA ALA A 72 10.22 10.71 -6.05
C ALA A 72 11.08 10.98 -7.32
N PRO A 73 12.27 10.34 -7.52
CA PRO A 73 13.04 10.51 -8.76
C PRO A 73 12.35 9.95 -10.01
N LEU A 74 11.28 9.17 -9.85
CA LEU A 74 10.48 8.58 -10.92
C LEU A 74 9.09 9.22 -11.02
N ASP A 75 8.90 10.39 -10.41
CA ASP A 75 7.62 11.08 -10.28
C ASP A 75 6.50 10.16 -9.79
N GLY A 76 6.85 9.36 -8.76
CA GLY A 76 5.95 8.38 -8.16
C GLY A 76 4.87 9.02 -7.30
N GLU A 77 3.62 8.68 -7.58
CA GLU A 77 2.46 9.08 -6.79
C GLU A 77 1.91 7.91 -5.97
N ILE A 78 1.63 8.17 -4.68
CA ILE A 78 1.07 7.19 -3.77
C ILE A 78 -0.41 7.47 -3.52
N SER A 79 -1.20 6.43 -3.70
CA SER A 79 -2.61 6.37 -3.33
C SER A 79 -2.90 5.05 -2.59
N HIS A 80 -4.14 4.85 -2.15
CA HIS A 80 -4.59 3.59 -1.56
C HIS A 80 -5.85 3.09 -2.26
N TYR A 81 -6.13 1.79 -2.16
CA TYR A 81 -7.39 1.21 -2.62
C TYR A 81 -8.13 0.58 -1.46
N ARG A 82 -9.42 0.83 -1.40
CA ARG A 82 -10.35 0.11 -0.51
C ARG A 82 -11.75 0.15 -1.08
N ASP A 83 -12.35 -1.02 -1.23
CA ASP A 83 -13.74 -1.12 -1.66
C ASP A 83 -14.72 -1.31 -0.48
N ARG A 84 -16.00 -1.34 -0.80
CA ARG A 84 -17.07 -1.54 0.18
C ARG A 84 -17.15 -2.96 0.77
N TYR A 85 -16.47 -3.92 0.13
CA TYR A 85 -16.45 -5.32 0.55
C TYR A 85 -15.25 -5.65 1.42
N GLY A 86 -14.36 -4.66 1.64
CA GLY A 86 -13.19 -4.79 2.49
C GLY A 86 -11.92 -5.18 1.74
N LEU A 87 -12.00 -5.43 0.42
CA LEU A 87 -10.80 -5.63 -0.39
C LEU A 87 -9.99 -4.35 -0.44
N LYS A 88 -8.68 -4.46 -0.26
CA LYS A 88 -7.79 -3.32 -0.16
C LYS A 88 -6.43 -3.59 -0.81
N ALA A 89 -5.76 -2.50 -1.17
CA ALA A 89 -4.31 -2.42 -1.31
C ALA A 89 -3.85 -1.24 -0.45
N ASP A 90 -2.91 -1.49 0.45
CA ASP A 90 -2.46 -0.48 1.41
C ASP A 90 -1.81 0.70 0.68
N ILE A 91 -1.08 0.41 -0.41
CA ILE A 91 -0.43 1.39 -1.26
C ILE A 91 -0.65 1.00 -2.73
N VAL A 92 -0.99 1.98 -3.54
CA VAL A 92 -0.94 1.93 -5.01
C VAL A 92 0.07 2.97 -5.45
N LEU A 93 1.18 2.54 -6.00
CA LEU A 93 2.25 3.42 -6.47
C LEU A 93 2.18 3.54 -7.99
N HIS A 94 1.91 4.73 -8.49
CA HIS A 94 1.92 5.06 -9.91
C HIS A 94 3.21 5.80 -10.28
N LEU A 95 3.72 5.52 -11.47
CA LEU A 95 4.80 6.26 -12.09
C LEU A 95 4.27 7.12 -13.24
N GLU A 96 4.98 8.18 -13.60
CA GLU A 96 4.59 9.10 -14.70
C GLU A 96 4.35 8.37 -16.03
N ASP A 97 5.10 7.31 -16.31
CA ASP A 97 4.95 6.49 -17.53
C ASP A 97 3.72 5.58 -17.53
N GLY A 98 2.89 5.68 -16.52
CA GLY A 98 1.66 4.92 -16.34
C GLY A 98 1.86 3.49 -15.83
N ARG A 99 3.08 3.06 -15.51
CA ARG A 99 3.31 1.83 -14.73
C ARG A 99 2.81 2.02 -13.32
N TYR A 100 2.32 0.95 -12.71
CA TYR A 100 1.94 1.00 -11.31
C TYR A 100 2.12 -0.34 -10.59
N ALA A 101 2.24 -0.24 -9.28
CA ALA A 101 2.35 -1.37 -8.37
C ALA A 101 1.19 -1.39 -7.39
N LEU A 102 0.70 -2.59 -7.06
CA LEU A 102 -0.19 -2.83 -5.94
C LEU A 102 0.62 -3.43 -4.78
N ILE A 103 0.48 -2.85 -3.59
CA ILE A 103 1.34 -3.16 -2.45
C ILE A 103 0.50 -3.36 -1.20
N GLU A 104 0.74 -4.45 -0.47
CA GLU A 104 0.28 -4.69 0.90
C GLU A 104 1.45 -4.59 1.87
N CYS A 105 1.22 -4.04 3.05
CA CYS A 105 2.20 -3.92 4.12
C CYS A 105 1.87 -4.92 5.22
N LYS A 106 2.78 -5.85 5.50
CA LYS A 106 2.61 -6.91 6.50
C LYS A 106 3.82 -6.94 7.43
N LEU A 107 3.59 -6.77 8.73
CA LEU A 107 4.68 -6.71 9.70
C LEU A 107 5.42 -8.05 9.80
N GLY A 108 4.68 -9.15 9.82
CA GLY A 108 5.20 -10.50 10.01
C GLY A 108 4.97 -11.43 8.82
N SER A 109 5.66 -12.57 8.83
CA SER A 109 5.58 -13.57 7.76
C SER A 109 4.24 -14.32 7.71
N ALA A 110 3.54 -14.44 8.83
CA ALA A 110 2.28 -15.18 8.92
C ALA A 110 1.14 -14.56 8.09
N GLU A 111 1.24 -13.26 7.76
CA GLU A 111 0.19 -12.53 7.04
C GLU A 111 0.53 -12.30 5.55
N ILE A 112 1.68 -12.83 5.07
CA ILE A 112 2.12 -12.65 3.68
C ILE A 112 1.13 -13.26 2.70
N ASP A 113 0.61 -14.46 3.01
CA ASP A 113 -0.34 -15.17 2.14
C ASP A 113 -1.65 -14.41 1.99
N ASP A 114 -2.16 -13.83 3.08
CA ASP A 114 -3.35 -12.98 3.05
C ASP A 114 -3.11 -11.72 2.21
N GLY A 115 -1.96 -11.06 2.41
CA GLY A 115 -1.59 -9.89 1.62
C GLY A 115 -1.49 -10.19 0.12
N ALA A 116 -0.83 -11.27 -0.24
CA ALA A 116 -0.71 -11.72 -1.63
C ALA A 116 -2.09 -12.09 -2.21
N GLY A 117 -2.95 -12.71 -1.42
CA GLY A 117 -4.33 -13.04 -1.78
C GLY A 117 -5.14 -11.79 -2.17
N HIS A 118 -5.10 -10.76 -1.35
CA HIS A 118 -5.79 -9.47 -1.62
C HIS A 118 -5.32 -8.84 -2.94
N LEU A 119 -4.00 -8.80 -3.18
CA LEU A 119 -3.46 -8.23 -4.41
C LEU A 119 -3.91 -9.01 -5.64
N LYS A 120 -3.91 -10.34 -5.58
CA LYS A 120 -4.37 -11.20 -6.68
C LYS A 120 -5.86 -11.09 -6.94
N GLU A 121 -6.67 -10.99 -5.88
CA GLU A 121 -8.11 -10.76 -5.99
C GLU A 121 -8.37 -9.43 -6.69
N LEU A 122 -7.65 -8.36 -6.35
CA LEU A 122 -7.79 -7.07 -7.01
C LEU A 122 -7.42 -7.13 -8.49
N VAL A 123 -6.36 -7.85 -8.87
CA VAL A 123 -6.02 -8.11 -10.28
C VAL A 123 -7.13 -8.89 -10.99
N GLY A 124 -7.71 -9.90 -10.34
CA GLY A 124 -8.84 -10.65 -10.85
C GLY A 124 -10.06 -9.77 -11.17
N LEU A 125 -10.35 -8.80 -10.28
CA LEU A 125 -11.42 -7.81 -10.51
C LEU A 125 -11.12 -6.89 -11.70
N ILE A 126 -9.86 -6.44 -11.86
CA ILE A 126 -9.45 -5.63 -13.01
C ILE A 126 -9.63 -6.41 -14.31
N ARG A 127 -9.21 -7.68 -14.35
CA ARG A 127 -9.38 -8.55 -15.52
C ARG A 127 -10.84 -8.78 -15.87
N LYS A 128 -11.64 -9.11 -14.85
CA LYS A 128 -13.08 -9.29 -15.03
C LYS A 128 -13.75 -8.03 -15.57
N HIS A 129 -13.38 -6.86 -15.06
CA HIS A 129 -13.86 -5.57 -15.57
C HIS A 129 -13.51 -5.40 -17.05
N ASN A 130 -12.27 -5.72 -17.44
CA ASN A 130 -11.82 -5.63 -18.83
C ASN A 130 -12.56 -6.59 -19.79
N GLU A 131 -13.00 -7.75 -19.29
CA GLU A 131 -13.81 -8.71 -20.07
C GLU A 131 -15.25 -8.26 -20.23
N GLU A 132 -15.84 -7.60 -19.24
CA GLU A 132 -17.24 -7.17 -19.22
C GLU A 132 -17.46 -5.80 -19.89
N GLU A 133 -16.48 -4.90 -19.84
CA GLU A 133 -16.57 -3.53 -20.35
C GLU A 133 -16.07 -3.44 -21.82
N LYS A 134 -16.90 -2.85 -22.68
CA LYS A 134 -16.55 -2.59 -24.09
C LYS A 134 -15.76 -1.29 -24.29
N GLN A 135 -15.36 -0.62 -23.20
CA GLN A 135 -14.61 0.64 -23.22
C GLN A 135 -13.10 0.38 -23.12
N VAL A 136 -12.32 1.45 -23.01
CA VAL A 136 -10.85 1.34 -22.86
C VAL A 136 -10.53 0.48 -21.63
N PRO A 137 -9.80 -0.64 -21.82
CA PRO A 137 -9.49 -1.54 -20.72
C PRO A 137 -8.60 -0.85 -19.69
N LEU A 138 -8.78 -1.23 -18.43
CA LEU A 138 -7.90 -0.84 -17.35
C LEU A 138 -6.54 -1.52 -17.52
N ARG A 139 -5.47 -0.77 -17.34
CA ARG A 139 -4.12 -1.35 -17.35
C ARG A 139 -3.96 -2.29 -16.15
N GLU A 140 -3.39 -3.46 -16.35
CA GLU A 140 -3.00 -4.35 -15.25
C GLU A 140 -1.76 -3.79 -14.51
N PRO A 141 -1.61 -4.08 -13.21
CA PRO A 141 -0.43 -3.66 -12.47
C PRO A 141 0.83 -4.32 -13.02
N ASN A 142 1.92 -3.58 -13.02
CA ASN A 142 3.23 -4.08 -13.44
C ASN A 142 3.93 -4.88 -12.34
N LEU A 143 3.55 -4.64 -11.08
CA LEU A 143 4.16 -5.27 -9.92
C LEU A 143 3.11 -5.52 -8.83
N LEU A 144 3.17 -6.71 -8.24
CA LEU A 144 2.48 -7.07 -7.00
C LEU A 144 3.53 -7.29 -5.92
N MET A 145 3.43 -6.58 -4.80
CA MET A 145 4.44 -6.62 -3.76
C MET A 145 3.82 -6.67 -2.37
N VAL A 146 4.35 -7.53 -1.53
CA VAL A 146 4.12 -7.50 -0.07
C VAL A 146 5.39 -6.97 0.58
N ILE A 147 5.31 -5.80 1.20
CA ILE A 147 6.41 -5.24 2.00
C ILE A 147 6.31 -5.80 3.41
N THR A 148 7.45 -6.29 3.93
CA THR A 148 7.51 -6.92 5.24
C THR A 148 8.54 -6.29 6.16
N GLY A 149 8.40 -6.55 7.47
CA GLY A 149 9.45 -6.32 8.46
C GLY A 149 10.44 -7.49 8.59
N GLY A 150 10.35 -8.49 7.69
CA GLY A 150 11.22 -9.68 7.71
C GLY A 150 12.62 -9.41 7.17
N GLU A 151 13.38 -10.51 6.97
CA GLU A 151 14.80 -10.45 6.58
C GLU A 151 15.04 -10.86 5.12
N TYR A 152 14.12 -11.62 4.50
CA TYR A 152 14.36 -12.27 3.21
C TYR A 152 13.46 -11.70 2.13
N ALA A 153 14.07 -11.31 1.00
CA ALA A 153 13.38 -10.97 -0.23
C ALA A 153 13.29 -12.19 -1.14
N TYR A 154 12.11 -12.46 -1.69
CA TYR A 154 11.87 -13.55 -2.64
C TYR A 154 10.64 -13.28 -3.51
N THR A 155 10.56 -14.02 -4.60
CA THR A 155 9.34 -14.06 -5.43
C THR A 155 8.59 -15.34 -5.15
N ARG A 156 7.32 -15.22 -4.85
CA ARG A 156 6.39 -16.33 -4.65
C ARG A 156 6.11 -17.04 -5.99
N PRO A 157 5.74 -18.34 -5.95
CA PRO A 157 5.35 -19.06 -7.18
C PRO A 157 4.20 -18.42 -7.96
N ASP A 158 3.36 -17.63 -7.30
CA ASP A 158 2.23 -16.90 -7.89
C ASP A 158 2.62 -15.52 -8.45
N GLY A 159 3.90 -15.18 -8.48
CA GLY A 159 4.44 -13.94 -9.04
C GLY A 159 4.42 -12.74 -8.11
N VAL A 160 3.90 -12.87 -6.89
CA VAL A 160 3.95 -11.78 -5.90
C VAL A 160 5.35 -11.70 -5.30
N HIS A 161 5.93 -10.50 -5.29
CA HIS A 161 7.22 -10.24 -4.66
C HIS A 161 7.05 -9.95 -3.17
N VAL A 162 7.82 -10.61 -2.35
CA VAL A 162 7.91 -10.34 -0.90
C VAL A 162 9.25 -9.66 -0.65
N ILE A 163 9.20 -8.42 -0.15
CA ILE A 163 10.39 -7.59 -0.03
C ILE A 163 10.41 -6.94 1.36
N PRO A 164 11.46 -7.18 2.16
CA PRO A 164 11.65 -6.42 3.39
C PRO A 164 11.81 -4.92 3.10
N LEU A 165 11.19 -4.08 3.92
CA LEU A 165 11.33 -2.63 3.77
C LEU A 165 12.82 -2.20 3.78
N ALA A 166 13.64 -2.85 4.60
CA ALA A 166 15.07 -2.59 4.70
C ALA A 166 15.87 -2.91 3.42
N CYS A 167 15.29 -3.67 2.49
CA CYS A 167 15.91 -3.97 1.19
C CYS A 167 15.60 -2.91 0.12
N LEU A 168 14.64 -2.01 0.38
CA LEU A 168 14.30 -0.92 -0.52
C LEU A 168 15.26 0.26 -0.29
N LYS A 169 15.61 0.93 -1.36
CA LYS A 169 16.44 2.16 -1.34
C LYS A 169 16.13 3.01 -2.56
N GLY A 170 16.36 4.31 -2.45
CA GLY A 170 16.29 5.24 -3.58
C GLY A 170 17.55 5.20 -4.45
#